data_c0aa220427506037579bae46baa2ad60
#
_entry.id   c0aa220427506037579bae46baa2ad60
#
_cell.length_a   1.000
_cell.length_b   1.000
_cell.length_c   1.000
_cell.angle_alpha   90.00
_cell.angle_beta   90.00
_cell.angle_gamma   90.00
#
_symmetry.space_group_name_H-M   'P 1'
#
loop_
_entity.id
_entity.type
_entity.pdbx_description
1 polymer ?
#
loop_
_entity_poly.entity_id
_entity_poly.type
_entity_poly.pdbx_seq_one_letter_code
_entity_poly.pdbx_strand_id
1 'polypeptide(L)'
;MQGGGGEFNTITKAIESVPSGNAKRVIISIGPGSYKEKIRIERNKPFITLVGDPKNMPNLTFDGTAKQYGTVDSATLITESSYFVGANLNIVNTAPRPDGKMVGAQAVALRVSGDRSAFYNCKIIGFQDTLCDDRGNHFFKDCHIRGTVDFIFGSGTSLYLNSEIFVEGDPE
;
A
#
# COMPACT_ATOMS: atom_id res chain seq x y z
N MET A 1 14.87 -1.23 -9.70
CA MET A 1 14.78 0.23 -9.73
C MET A 1 14.73 0.72 -11.16
N GLN A 2 13.74 1.52 -11.51
CA GLN A 2 13.67 2.10 -12.86
C GLN A 2 14.74 3.19 -13.02
N GLY A 3 15.64 3.02 -13.94
CA GLY A 3 16.52 4.09 -14.41
C GLY A 3 17.89 4.23 -13.79
N GLY A 4 18.44 3.27 -13.10
CA GLY A 4 19.83 3.36 -12.65
C GLY A 4 20.25 2.22 -11.75
N GLY A 5 21.27 1.50 -12.08
CA GLY A 5 22.15 0.68 -11.25
C GLY A 5 21.61 -0.11 -10.04
N GLY A 6 20.31 -0.34 -9.95
CA GLY A 6 19.72 -1.13 -8.88
C GLY A 6 19.86 -2.64 -9.12
N GLU A 7 19.86 -3.42 -8.06
CA GLU A 7 19.99 -4.87 -8.11
C GLU A 7 18.79 -5.54 -8.79
N PHE A 8 17.58 -4.91 -8.71
CA PHE A 8 16.34 -5.45 -9.23
C PHE A 8 15.59 -4.44 -10.10
N ASN A 9 14.95 -4.92 -11.14
CA ASN A 9 14.14 -4.10 -12.05
C ASN A 9 12.72 -3.83 -11.54
N THR A 10 12.22 -4.65 -10.61
CA THR A 10 10.89 -4.55 -10.04
C THR A 10 10.93 -4.72 -8.52
N ILE A 11 9.94 -4.14 -7.85
CA ILE A 11 9.77 -4.30 -6.40
C ILE A 11 9.44 -5.76 -6.07
N THR A 12 8.59 -6.39 -6.87
CA THR A 12 8.22 -7.80 -6.71
C THR A 12 9.43 -8.72 -6.72
N LYS A 13 10.37 -8.54 -7.67
CA LYS A 13 11.61 -9.36 -7.71
C LYS A 13 12.50 -9.13 -6.50
N ALA A 14 12.59 -7.90 -6.01
CA ALA A 14 13.33 -7.61 -4.78
C ALA A 14 12.72 -8.33 -3.56
N ILE A 15 11.39 -8.35 -3.44
CA ILE A 15 10.69 -9.09 -2.38
C ILE A 15 10.87 -10.61 -2.54
N GLU A 16 10.80 -11.12 -3.76
CA GLU A 16 11.01 -12.54 -4.05
C GLU A 16 12.40 -13.03 -3.66
N SER A 17 13.42 -12.17 -3.74
CA SER A 17 14.80 -12.50 -3.34
C SER A 17 14.97 -12.68 -1.84
N VAL A 18 14.05 -12.18 -1.03
CA VAL A 18 14.08 -12.38 0.44
C VAL A 18 13.64 -13.80 0.76
N PRO A 19 14.47 -14.58 1.48
CA PRO A 19 14.09 -15.95 1.83
C PRO A 19 12.89 -16.00 2.79
N SER A 20 12.08 -17.04 2.67
CA SER A 20 11.02 -17.33 3.63
C SER A 20 11.60 -17.55 5.03
N GLY A 21 10.90 -17.04 6.06
CA GLY A 21 11.32 -17.22 7.44
C GLY A 21 12.55 -16.40 7.81
N ASN A 22 12.83 -15.32 7.10
CA ASN A 22 13.91 -14.41 7.47
C ASN A 22 13.71 -13.88 8.90
N ALA A 23 14.78 -13.93 9.70
CA ALA A 23 14.78 -13.49 11.10
C ALA A 23 15.36 -12.08 11.29
N LYS A 24 15.91 -11.50 10.24
CA LYS A 24 16.52 -10.17 10.25
C LYS A 24 15.75 -9.24 9.34
N ARG A 25 15.73 -7.94 9.71
CA ARG A 25 15.11 -6.92 8.86
C ARG A 25 15.85 -6.79 7.53
N VAL A 26 15.08 -6.84 6.45
CA VAL A 26 15.57 -6.58 5.10
C VAL A 26 14.99 -5.25 4.65
N ILE A 27 15.87 -4.34 4.23
CA ILE A 27 15.48 -3.02 3.75
C ILE A 27 15.60 -3.01 2.23
N ILE A 28 14.47 -2.79 1.57
CA ILE A 28 14.40 -2.63 0.12
C ILE A 28 14.24 -1.13 -0.18
N SER A 29 15.29 -0.54 -0.70
CA SER A 29 15.29 0.86 -1.14
C SER A 29 14.72 0.96 -2.54
N ILE A 30 13.66 1.78 -2.69
CA ILE A 30 12.97 1.97 -3.95
C ILE A 30 13.37 3.32 -4.53
N GLY A 31 13.97 3.31 -5.71
CA GLY A 31 14.33 4.53 -6.43
C GLY A 31 13.09 5.31 -6.89
N PRO A 32 13.26 6.60 -7.22
CA PRO A 32 12.15 7.41 -7.72
C PRO A 32 11.60 6.85 -9.04
N GLY A 33 10.32 7.15 -9.30
CA GLY A 33 9.62 6.71 -10.50
C GLY A 33 8.30 6.04 -10.20
N SER A 34 7.67 5.49 -11.24
CA SER A 34 6.39 4.79 -11.14
C SER A 34 6.56 3.31 -11.40
N TYR A 35 6.04 2.51 -10.49
CA TYR A 35 6.09 1.06 -10.53
C TYR A 35 4.66 0.53 -10.63
N LYS A 36 4.26 0.12 -11.85
CA LYS A 36 2.94 -0.49 -12.07
C LYS A 36 3.03 -1.97 -11.77
N GLU A 37 2.81 -2.31 -10.50
CA GLU A 37 2.90 -3.67 -9.98
C GLU A 37 1.81 -3.93 -8.95
N LYS A 38 1.25 -5.13 -8.95
CA LYS A 38 0.46 -5.66 -7.85
C LYS A 38 1.41 -6.34 -6.86
N ILE A 39 1.66 -5.68 -5.73
CA ILE A 39 2.72 -6.06 -4.80
C ILE A 39 2.11 -6.79 -3.61
N ARG A 40 2.63 -7.98 -3.31
CA ARG A 40 2.25 -8.75 -2.12
C ARG A 40 3.49 -9.13 -1.33
N ILE A 41 3.44 -8.86 -0.02
CA ILE A 41 4.43 -9.35 0.94
C ILE A 41 3.77 -10.44 1.76
N GLU A 42 4.14 -11.66 1.45
CA GLU A 42 3.54 -12.86 2.02
C GLU A 42 3.86 -13.01 3.52
N ARG A 43 3.00 -13.71 4.23
CA ARG A 43 3.10 -13.91 5.68
C ARG A 43 4.42 -14.53 6.13
N ASN A 44 5.03 -15.36 5.30
CA ASN A 44 6.29 -16.06 5.58
C ASN A 44 7.55 -15.20 5.38
N LYS A 45 7.39 -13.89 5.06
CA LYS A 45 8.51 -12.93 4.90
C LYS A 45 8.37 -11.75 5.86
N PRO A 46 8.51 -11.98 7.19
CA PRO A 46 8.45 -10.90 8.18
C PRO A 46 9.65 -9.96 8.08
N PHE A 47 9.60 -8.84 8.80
CA PHE A 47 10.69 -7.87 8.93
C PHE A 47 11.15 -7.24 7.60
N ILE A 48 10.24 -6.99 6.67
CA ILE A 48 10.55 -6.24 5.45
C ILE A 48 10.26 -4.76 5.66
N THR A 49 11.17 -3.93 5.17
CA THR A 49 10.98 -2.47 5.01
C THR A 49 11.04 -2.11 3.54
N LEU A 50 10.01 -1.41 3.05
CA LEU A 50 10.05 -0.70 1.77
C LEU A 50 10.26 0.78 2.05
N VAL A 51 11.29 1.39 1.47
CA VAL A 51 11.61 2.79 1.71
C VAL A 51 11.95 3.53 0.43
N GLY A 52 11.34 4.70 0.24
CA GLY A 52 11.64 5.65 -0.83
C GLY A 52 12.45 6.85 -0.34
N ASP A 53 12.87 7.69 -1.28
CA ASP A 53 13.45 9.00 -0.97
C ASP A 53 12.33 9.97 -0.58
N PRO A 54 12.37 10.62 0.60
CA PRO A 54 11.35 11.58 1.01
C PRO A 54 11.26 12.82 0.10
N LYS A 55 12.32 13.15 -0.63
CA LYS A 55 12.32 14.27 -1.57
C LYS A 55 11.76 13.91 -2.95
N ASN A 56 11.75 12.62 -3.28
CA ASN A 56 11.26 12.13 -4.56
C ASN A 56 10.66 10.72 -4.38
N MET A 57 9.50 10.69 -3.74
CA MET A 57 8.84 9.46 -3.33
C MET A 57 8.41 8.62 -4.55
N PRO A 58 8.71 7.31 -4.56
CA PRO A 58 8.27 6.42 -5.61
C PRO A 58 6.75 6.24 -5.60
N ASN A 59 6.15 6.07 -6.78
CA ASN A 59 4.75 5.75 -6.96
C ASN A 59 4.58 4.24 -7.18
N LEU A 60 3.94 3.57 -6.24
CA LEU A 60 3.49 2.19 -6.38
C LEU A 60 2.05 2.24 -6.88
N THR A 61 1.81 1.77 -8.10
CA THR A 61 0.52 1.92 -8.76
C THR A 61 0.01 0.59 -9.30
N PHE A 62 -1.29 0.40 -9.20
CA PHE A 62 -2.03 -0.67 -9.88
C PHE A 62 -3.49 -0.24 -10.05
N ASP A 63 -4.23 -0.88 -10.94
CA ASP A 63 -5.60 -0.54 -11.28
C ASP A 63 -6.60 -1.69 -10.98
N GLY A 64 -6.28 -2.52 -9.98
CA GLY A 64 -7.13 -3.64 -9.57
C GLY A 64 -8.46 -3.17 -8.98
N THR A 65 -9.54 -3.89 -9.30
CA THR A 65 -10.89 -3.63 -8.78
C THR A 65 -11.47 -4.87 -8.12
N ALA A 66 -12.51 -4.68 -7.31
CA ALA A 66 -13.24 -5.79 -6.70
C ALA A 66 -13.86 -6.72 -7.75
N LYS A 67 -14.25 -6.20 -8.90
CA LYS A 67 -14.75 -7.00 -10.02
C LYS A 67 -13.73 -8.02 -10.53
N GLN A 68 -12.43 -7.66 -10.50
CA GLN A 68 -11.36 -8.51 -11.00
C GLN A 68 -10.80 -9.46 -9.94
N TYR A 69 -10.68 -8.99 -8.71
CA TYR A 69 -9.92 -9.68 -7.64
C TYR A 69 -10.73 -9.94 -6.36
N GLY A 70 -11.92 -9.38 -6.22
CA GLY A 70 -12.56 -9.18 -4.93
C GLY A 70 -12.01 -7.95 -4.22
N THR A 71 -12.78 -7.37 -3.29
CA THR A 71 -12.45 -6.07 -2.68
C THR A 71 -11.04 -6.05 -2.07
N VAL A 72 -10.77 -6.93 -1.13
CA VAL A 72 -9.53 -6.88 -0.35
C VAL A 72 -8.28 -7.27 -1.16
N ASP A 73 -8.44 -8.10 -2.17
CA ASP A 73 -7.36 -8.51 -3.06
C ASP A 73 -7.16 -7.58 -4.27
N SER A 74 -7.98 -6.54 -4.40
CA SER A 74 -7.78 -5.50 -5.42
C SER A 74 -6.58 -4.60 -5.14
N ALA A 75 -6.02 -4.64 -3.94
CA ALA A 75 -5.01 -3.72 -3.47
C ALA A 75 -3.73 -3.69 -4.33
N THR A 76 -3.20 -2.49 -4.48
CA THR A 76 -1.88 -2.25 -5.09
C THR A 76 -0.76 -2.84 -4.26
N LEU A 77 -0.78 -2.60 -2.94
CA LEU A 77 0.15 -3.20 -1.97
C LEU A 77 -0.63 -3.99 -0.92
N ILE A 78 -0.28 -5.26 -0.78
CA ILE A 78 -0.82 -6.16 0.25
C ILE A 78 0.32 -6.59 1.17
N THR A 79 0.22 -6.28 2.47
CA THR A 79 1.19 -6.68 3.48
C THR A 79 0.55 -7.67 4.44
N GLU A 80 0.90 -8.95 4.29
CA GLU A 80 0.43 -10.03 5.16
C GLU A 80 1.45 -10.42 6.23
N SER A 81 2.69 -9.99 6.05
CA SER A 81 3.79 -10.28 6.97
C SER A 81 3.78 -9.37 8.19
N SER A 82 4.21 -9.91 9.34
CA SER A 82 4.38 -9.12 10.56
C SER A 82 5.63 -8.23 10.51
N TYR A 83 5.63 -7.16 11.28
CA TYR A 83 6.74 -6.20 11.39
C TYR A 83 7.13 -5.54 10.08
N PHE A 84 6.15 -5.33 9.19
CA PHE A 84 6.35 -4.56 7.97
C PHE A 84 6.54 -3.07 8.29
N VAL A 85 7.41 -2.42 7.55
CA VAL A 85 7.56 -0.95 7.57
C VAL A 85 7.51 -0.42 6.14
N GLY A 86 6.64 0.55 5.91
CA GLY A 86 6.61 1.37 4.70
C GLY A 86 7.01 2.80 5.03
N ALA A 87 7.93 3.40 4.28
CA ALA A 87 8.33 4.78 4.50
C ALA A 87 8.54 5.52 3.17
N ASN A 88 8.04 6.75 3.10
CA ASN A 88 8.22 7.63 1.94
C ASN A 88 7.70 7.00 0.64
N LEU A 89 6.48 6.47 0.64
CA LEU A 89 5.87 5.80 -0.50
C LEU A 89 4.55 6.48 -0.89
N ASN A 90 4.31 6.61 -2.18
CA ASN A 90 2.99 6.87 -2.73
C ASN A 90 2.38 5.53 -3.14
N ILE A 91 1.32 5.10 -2.47
CA ILE A 91 0.62 3.85 -2.72
C ILE A 91 -0.75 4.20 -3.31
N VAL A 92 -0.93 3.91 -4.59
CA VAL A 92 -2.05 4.43 -5.37
C VAL A 92 -2.78 3.30 -6.07
N ASN A 93 -4.09 3.23 -5.90
CA ASN A 93 -4.92 2.48 -6.83
C ASN A 93 -5.45 3.46 -7.89
N THR A 94 -5.14 3.18 -9.15
CA THR A 94 -5.46 4.06 -10.30
C THR A 94 -6.75 3.66 -11.01
N ALA A 95 -7.53 2.74 -10.46
CA ALA A 95 -8.86 2.43 -10.99
C ALA A 95 -9.72 3.70 -11.03
N PRO A 96 -10.61 3.84 -12.03
CA PRO A 96 -11.42 5.03 -12.16
C PRO A 96 -12.36 5.23 -10.97
N ARG A 97 -12.69 6.50 -10.70
CA ARG A 97 -13.67 6.86 -9.68
C ARG A 97 -15.01 6.18 -9.99
N PRO A 98 -15.62 5.51 -9.01
CA PRO A 98 -16.97 4.95 -9.20
C PRO A 98 -18.00 6.04 -9.51
N ASP A 99 -18.87 5.78 -10.46
CA ASP A 99 -19.96 6.68 -10.89
C ASP A 99 -21.30 6.39 -10.17
N GLY A 100 -21.28 5.55 -9.14
CA GLY A 100 -22.47 5.10 -8.43
C GLY A 100 -23.28 4.01 -9.13
N LYS A 101 -22.95 3.66 -10.37
CA LYS A 101 -23.62 2.61 -11.17
C LYS A 101 -22.71 1.41 -11.41
N MET A 102 -21.41 1.58 -11.29
CA MET A 102 -20.43 0.52 -11.50
C MET A 102 -20.51 -0.53 -10.40
N VAL A 103 -20.66 -1.80 -10.76
CA VAL A 103 -20.62 -2.93 -9.85
C VAL A 103 -19.21 -3.45 -9.69
N GLY A 104 -18.77 -3.65 -8.43
CA GLY A 104 -17.42 -4.13 -8.14
C GLY A 104 -16.33 -3.10 -8.42
N ALA A 105 -16.66 -1.81 -8.24
CA ALA A 105 -15.75 -0.70 -8.48
C ALA A 105 -14.86 -0.35 -7.28
N GLN A 106 -15.02 -1.03 -6.15
CA GLN A 106 -14.12 -0.90 -5.00
C GLN A 106 -12.70 -1.21 -5.45
N ALA A 107 -11.74 -0.39 -5.01
CA ALA A 107 -10.37 -0.47 -5.50
C ALA A 107 -9.38 -0.04 -4.41
N VAL A 108 -8.87 -1.03 -3.68
CA VAL A 108 -7.99 -0.83 -2.54
C VAL A 108 -6.60 -0.37 -3.02
N ALA A 109 -6.04 0.64 -2.40
CA ALA A 109 -4.62 1.00 -2.60
C ALA A 109 -3.71 0.18 -1.70
N LEU A 110 -4.04 0.10 -0.41
CA LEU A 110 -3.24 -0.61 0.59
C LEU A 110 -4.12 -1.53 1.43
N ARG A 111 -3.73 -2.81 1.53
CA ARG A 111 -4.24 -3.75 2.52
C ARG A 111 -3.17 -4.13 3.52
N VAL A 112 -3.47 -3.99 4.81
CA VAL A 112 -2.57 -4.35 5.91
C VAL A 112 -3.21 -5.44 6.75
N SER A 113 -2.65 -6.66 6.67
CA SER A 113 -3.13 -7.83 7.41
C SER A 113 -2.07 -8.40 8.36
N GLY A 114 -0.82 -7.94 8.24
CA GLY A 114 0.28 -8.36 9.11
C GLY A 114 0.34 -7.55 10.40
N ASP A 115 0.50 -8.23 11.54
CA ASP A 115 0.58 -7.57 12.84
C ASP A 115 1.84 -6.70 12.98
N ARG A 116 1.76 -5.65 13.80
CA ARG A 116 2.87 -4.73 14.12
C ARG A 116 3.51 -4.11 12.87
N SER A 117 2.65 -3.66 11.96
CA SER A 117 3.06 -2.95 10.76
C SER A 117 3.01 -1.43 10.98
N ALA A 118 3.94 -0.71 10.37
CA ALA A 118 4.02 0.74 10.49
C ALA A 118 4.27 1.42 9.15
N PHE A 119 3.65 2.59 8.98
CA PHE A 119 3.77 3.43 7.79
C PHE A 119 4.15 4.84 8.20
N TYR A 120 5.21 5.38 7.58
CA TYR A 120 5.75 6.71 7.86
C TYR A 120 5.82 7.54 6.59
N ASN A 121 5.26 8.74 6.61
CA ASN A 121 5.30 9.67 5.48
C ASN A 121 4.86 9.00 4.16
N CYS A 122 3.74 8.27 4.19
CA CYS A 122 3.17 7.62 3.02
C CYS A 122 1.90 8.34 2.56
N LYS A 123 1.67 8.35 1.26
CA LYS A 123 0.39 8.75 0.67
C LYS A 123 -0.34 7.51 0.20
N ILE A 124 -1.57 7.32 0.69
CA ILE A 124 -2.43 6.18 0.35
C ILE A 124 -3.64 6.75 -0.37
N ILE A 125 -3.71 6.51 -1.68
CA ILE A 125 -4.60 7.24 -2.58
C ILE A 125 -5.45 6.27 -3.39
N GLY A 126 -6.73 6.51 -3.36
CA GLY A 126 -7.75 5.81 -4.14
C GLY A 126 -9.06 6.57 -4.11
N PHE A 127 -10.13 5.88 -4.41
CA PHE A 127 -11.50 6.38 -4.32
C PHE A 127 -12.29 5.57 -3.29
N GLN A 128 -13.13 4.64 -3.72
CA GLN A 128 -13.87 3.77 -2.82
C GLN A 128 -12.94 2.68 -2.27
N ASP A 129 -12.98 2.46 -0.95
CA ASP A 129 -12.25 1.40 -0.24
C ASP A 129 -10.71 1.54 -0.28
N THR A 130 -10.17 2.76 -0.20
CA THR A 130 -8.74 3.04 -0.40
C THR A 130 -7.81 2.25 0.54
N LEU A 131 -8.10 2.23 1.84
CA LEU A 131 -7.28 1.57 2.86
C LEU A 131 -8.07 0.46 3.55
N CYS A 132 -7.66 -0.77 3.31
CA CYS A 132 -8.10 -1.94 4.08
C CYS A 132 -7.14 -2.16 5.26
N ASP A 133 -7.47 -1.59 6.40
CA ASP A 133 -6.83 -1.82 7.69
C ASP A 133 -7.39 -3.10 8.29
N ASP A 134 -6.96 -4.26 7.75
CA ASP A 134 -7.69 -5.53 7.83
C ASP A 134 -7.66 -6.12 9.25
N ARG A 135 -6.49 -6.44 9.77
CA ARG A 135 -6.32 -7.02 11.11
C ARG A 135 -4.91 -6.82 11.65
N GLY A 136 -4.79 -6.80 12.97
CA GLY A 136 -3.55 -6.62 13.69
C GLY A 136 -3.38 -5.21 14.23
N ASN A 137 -2.23 -4.93 14.79
CA ASN A 137 -1.88 -3.63 15.36
C ASN A 137 -1.05 -2.84 14.36
N HIS A 138 -1.49 -1.64 13.99
CA HIS A 138 -0.83 -0.84 12.97
C HIS A 138 -0.58 0.58 13.44
N PHE A 139 0.44 1.20 12.87
CA PHE A 139 0.82 2.57 13.15
C PHE A 139 1.00 3.35 11.85
N PHE A 140 0.27 4.44 11.71
CA PHE A 140 0.37 5.37 10.59
C PHE A 140 0.80 6.72 11.12
N LYS A 141 1.97 7.19 10.72
CA LYS A 141 2.49 8.49 11.16
C LYS A 141 2.84 9.37 9.96
N ASP A 142 2.42 10.63 10.03
CA ASP A 142 2.67 11.61 8.97
C ASP A 142 2.18 11.14 7.60
N CYS A 143 1.07 10.39 7.57
CA CYS A 143 0.49 9.84 6.35
C CYS A 143 -0.64 10.73 5.82
N HIS A 144 -0.86 10.64 4.51
CA HIS A 144 -2.02 11.23 3.84
C HIS A 144 -2.86 10.12 3.24
N ILE A 145 -4.12 10.00 3.67
CA ILE A 145 -5.06 8.97 3.21
C ILE A 145 -6.22 9.67 2.52
N ARG A 146 -6.41 9.37 1.24
CA ARG A 146 -7.44 10.00 0.41
C ARG A 146 -8.39 8.96 -0.17
N GLY A 147 -9.67 9.28 -0.14
CA GLY A 147 -10.71 8.46 -0.76
C GLY A 147 -12.08 9.13 -0.77
N THR A 148 -13.09 8.36 -1.13
CA THR A 148 -14.49 8.83 -1.20
C THR A 148 -15.35 8.15 -0.13
N VAL A 149 -15.91 7.00 -0.43
CA VAL A 149 -16.78 6.22 0.48
C VAL A 149 -16.04 5.00 0.99
N ASP A 150 -16.27 4.64 2.25
CA ASP A 150 -15.68 3.47 2.94
C ASP A 150 -14.15 3.38 2.82
N PHE A 151 -13.48 4.51 2.66
CA PHE A 151 -12.08 4.53 2.25
C PHE A 151 -11.06 4.21 3.34
N ILE A 152 -11.50 4.01 4.59
CA ILE A 152 -10.76 3.36 5.67
C ILE A 152 -11.68 2.33 6.29
N PHE A 153 -11.37 1.05 6.15
CA PHE A 153 -12.20 -0.04 6.64
C PHE A 153 -11.36 -1.23 7.09
N GLY A 154 -11.96 -2.16 7.82
CA GLY A 154 -11.32 -3.36 8.33
C GLY A 154 -11.51 -3.53 9.83
N SER A 155 -10.77 -4.48 10.41
CA SER A 155 -10.83 -4.86 11.83
C SER A 155 -9.49 -4.65 12.54
N GLY A 156 -8.60 -3.87 11.97
CA GLY A 156 -7.30 -3.52 12.57
C GLY A 156 -7.47 -2.64 13.80
N THR A 157 -6.52 -2.75 14.73
CA THR A 157 -6.37 -1.83 15.86
C THR A 157 -5.23 -0.88 15.55
N SER A 158 -5.54 0.35 15.18
CA SER A 158 -4.56 1.23 14.57
C SER A 158 -4.54 2.61 15.21
N LEU A 159 -3.33 3.19 15.25
CA LEU A 159 -3.11 4.58 15.64
C LEU A 159 -2.70 5.38 14.39
N TYR A 160 -3.44 6.43 14.11
CA TYR A 160 -3.14 7.40 13.06
C TYR A 160 -2.65 8.70 13.75
N LEU A 161 -1.33 8.91 13.71
CA LEU A 161 -0.70 10.05 14.37
C LEU A 161 -0.25 11.10 13.34
N ASN A 162 -0.62 12.35 13.58
CA ASN A 162 -0.25 13.47 12.71
C ASN A 162 -0.50 13.18 11.23
N SER A 163 -1.63 12.53 10.95
CA SER A 163 -2.00 12.09 9.61
C SER A 163 -3.21 12.84 9.11
N GLU A 164 -3.24 13.10 7.80
CA GLU A 164 -4.36 13.74 7.13
C GLU A 164 -5.29 12.70 6.52
N ILE A 165 -6.57 12.78 6.87
CA ILE A 165 -7.63 11.96 6.28
C ILE A 165 -8.47 12.87 5.40
N PHE A 166 -8.33 12.70 4.09
CA PHE A 166 -8.93 13.56 3.08
C PHE A 166 -10.09 12.87 2.36
N VAL A 167 -11.30 13.41 2.55
CA VAL A 167 -12.49 12.96 1.83
C VAL A 167 -12.64 13.75 0.55
N GLU A 168 -12.59 13.09 -0.59
CA GLU A 168 -12.83 13.71 -1.89
C GLU A 168 -14.33 13.75 -2.18
N GLY A 169 -14.89 14.96 -2.23
CA GLY A 169 -16.30 15.20 -2.58
C GLY A 169 -16.64 14.79 -4.01
N ASP A 170 -17.93 14.70 -4.30
CA ASP A 170 -18.38 14.48 -5.68
C ASP A 170 -18.03 15.69 -6.55
N PRO A 171 -17.70 15.48 -7.83
CA PRO A 171 -17.58 16.59 -8.79
C PRO A 171 -18.92 17.32 -8.89
N GLU A 172 -18.89 18.66 -8.82
CA GLU A 172 -20.05 19.50 -9.11
C GLU A 172 -20.46 19.41 -10.57
#